data_0acee06e9f443a162579635060ea51ba
#
_entry.id   0acee06e9f443a162579635060ea51ba
#
_cell.length_a   1.000
_cell.length_b   1.000
_cell.length_c   1.000
_cell.angle_alpha   90.00
_cell.angle_beta   90.00
_cell.angle_gamma   90.00
#
_symmetry.space_group_name_H-M   'P 1'
#
loop_
_entity.id
_entity.type
_entity.pdbx_description
1 polymer ?
#
loop_
_entity_poly.entity_id
_entity_poly.type
_entity_poly.pdbx_seq_one_letter_code
_entity_poly.pdbx_strand_id
1 'polypeptide(L)'
;MELFFFRHAEYERLYNCTGLDIDSIPLERRQFVPESIAVCVLCAIYYVLYVPCMYSLWKHMRDNSCYKLLFYIGIVDLAILWILGFFSGWANLRGAGFCSFPTLMYFVGTAALTFWIAESSADLVLAFNRCLDLVCPRFSHILFSGHRTSLWLAGCSLYAMFWALFMKPVLYSSIYFGWFFYPFIGYRTGDDQHEYEHWLHKVHDIAVAFLSPLIYLIFAAKLFYDLRKNRRQFDVVFSEMGAVQIRVIIVFDKF
;
A
#
# COMPACT_ATOMS: atom_id res chain seq x y z
N MET A 1 2.19 -6.50 -16.73
CA MET A 1 1.77 -5.94 -18.03
C MET A 1 2.47 -6.58 -19.22
N GLU A 2 3.75 -6.95 -19.11
CA GLU A 2 4.51 -7.63 -20.18
C GLU A 2 3.77 -8.85 -20.73
N LEU A 3 3.25 -9.72 -19.85
CA LEU A 3 2.49 -10.91 -20.26
C LEU A 3 1.28 -10.57 -21.12
N PHE A 4 0.53 -9.54 -20.76
CA PHE A 4 -0.70 -9.17 -21.48
C PHE A 4 -0.43 -8.58 -22.87
N PHE A 5 0.58 -7.67 -22.98
CA PHE A 5 0.84 -6.92 -24.20
C PHE A 5 1.85 -7.59 -25.14
N PHE A 6 2.89 -8.25 -24.59
CA PHE A 6 4.01 -8.76 -25.38
C PHE A 6 4.11 -10.28 -25.42
N ARG A 7 3.58 -10.97 -24.41
CA ARG A 7 3.62 -12.45 -24.30
C ARG A 7 2.21 -13.01 -24.18
N HIS A 8 1.33 -12.60 -25.10
CA HIS A 8 -0.10 -12.91 -25.04
C HIS A 8 -0.41 -14.42 -25.03
N ALA A 9 0.36 -15.23 -25.75
CA ALA A 9 0.20 -16.69 -25.73
C ALA A 9 0.45 -17.29 -24.33
N GLU A 10 1.39 -16.73 -23.56
CA GLU A 10 1.64 -17.15 -22.19
C GLU A 10 0.57 -16.61 -21.24
N TYR A 11 0.09 -15.39 -21.48
CA TYR A 11 -1.07 -14.86 -20.75
C TYR A 11 -2.29 -15.76 -20.92
N GLU A 12 -2.63 -16.17 -22.15
CA GLU A 12 -3.75 -17.09 -22.40
C GLU A 12 -3.53 -18.45 -21.76
N ARG A 13 -2.31 -18.97 -21.72
CA ARG A 13 -2.00 -20.23 -21.02
C ARG A 13 -2.23 -20.14 -19.51
N LEU A 14 -1.75 -19.07 -18.88
CA LEU A 14 -1.81 -18.88 -17.43
C LEU A 14 -3.20 -18.48 -16.93
N TYR A 15 -3.88 -17.63 -17.68
CA TYR A 15 -5.13 -16.98 -17.26
C TYR A 15 -6.35 -17.48 -18.05
N ASN A 16 -6.29 -18.72 -18.52
CA ASN A 16 -7.35 -19.35 -19.31
C ASN A 16 -8.57 -19.71 -18.47
N CYS A 17 -9.68 -19.06 -18.74
CA CYS A 17 -10.98 -19.32 -18.10
C CYS A 17 -11.83 -20.37 -18.83
N THR A 18 -11.32 -21.01 -19.88
CA THR A 18 -12.08 -22.02 -20.64
C THR A 18 -12.45 -23.21 -19.75
N GLY A 19 -13.71 -23.58 -19.77
CA GLY A 19 -14.24 -24.68 -18.95
C GLY A 19 -14.47 -24.34 -17.48
N LEU A 20 -14.27 -23.09 -17.07
CA LEU A 20 -14.61 -22.63 -15.72
C LEU A 20 -15.89 -21.78 -15.78
N ASP A 21 -16.97 -22.36 -15.27
CA ASP A 21 -18.25 -21.64 -15.09
C ASP A 21 -18.34 -21.19 -13.62
N ILE A 22 -18.12 -19.89 -13.39
CA ILE A 22 -18.23 -19.30 -12.05
C ILE A 22 -19.66 -19.39 -11.53
N ASP A 23 -20.65 -19.30 -12.41
CA ASP A 23 -22.05 -19.30 -12.03
C ASP A 23 -22.57 -20.71 -11.64
N SER A 24 -21.78 -21.75 -11.91
CA SER A 24 -22.05 -23.10 -11.39
C SER A 24 -21.94 -23.18 -9.85
N ILE A 25 -21.20 -22.25 -9.22
CA ILE A 25 -21.10 -22.16 -7.76
C ILE A 25 -22.23 -21.27 -7.24
N PRO A 26 -23.05 -21.75 -6.28
CA PRO A 26 -24.13 -20.95 -5.72
C PRO A 26 -23.65 -19.59 -5.21
N LEU A 27 -24.40 -18.53 -5.52
CA LEU A 27 -24.05 -17.15 -5.15
C LEU A 27 -23.82 -16.99 -3.66
N GLU A 28 -24.57 -17.72 -2.83
CA GLU A 28 -24.45 -17.73 -1.36
C GLU A 28 -23.05 -18.17 -0.87
N ARG A 29 -22.30 -18.94 -1.64
CA ARG A 29 -20.95 -19.41 -1.27
C ARG A 29 -19.84 -18.44 -1.75
N ARG A 30 -20.17 -17.52 -2.63
CA ARG A 30 -19.23 -16.56 -3.21
C ARG A 30 -19.59 -15.11 -2.95
N GLN A 31 -20.50 -14.86 -2.01
CA GLN A 31 -20.98 -13.53 -1.65
C GLN A 31 -21.03 -13.36 -0.14
N PHE A 32 -20.35 -12.32 0.35
CA PHE A 32 -20.34 -11.92 1.76
C PHE A 32 -20.94 -10.52 1.86
N VAL A 33 -22.28 -10.44 1.85
CA VAL A 33 -23.01 -9.16 1.75
C VAL A 33 -22.74 -8.24 2.93
N PRO A 34 -22.83 -8.69 4.22
CA PRO A 34 -22.60 -7.81 5.36
C PRO A 34 -21.18 -7.25 5.38
N GLU A 35 -20.18 -8.09 5.10
CA GLU A 35 -18.77 -7.71 5.09
C GLU A 35 -18.48 -6.72 3.96
N SER A 36 -19.05 -6.96 2.78
CA SER A 36 -18.90 -6.07 1.62
C SER A 36 -19.46 -4.67 1.88
N ILE A 37 -20.65 -4.61 2.48
CA ILE A 37 -21.27 -3.33 2.85
C ILE A 37 -20.43 -2.64 3.92
N ALA A 38 -19.99 -3.38 4.96
CA ALA A 38 -19.17 -2.84 6.02
C ALA A 38 -17.85 -2.25 5.50
N VAL A 39 -17.16 -2.98 4.58
CA VAL A 39 -15.93 -2.48 3.95
C VAL A 39 -16.19 -1.22 3.13
N CYS A 40 -17.25 -1.19 2.31
CA CYS A 40 -17.59 0.02 1.54
C CYS A 40 -17.91 1.23 2.43
N VAL A 41 -18.65 1.02 3.53
CA VAL A 41 -18.97 2.10 4.49
C VAL A 41 -17.72 2.61 5.19
N LEU A 42 -16.86 1.71 5.66
CA LEU A 42 -15.57 2.08 6.28
C LEU A 42 -14.69 2.85 5.30
N CYS A 43 -14.60 2.41 4.05
CA CYS A 43 -13.86 3.15 3.02
C CYS A 43 -14.42 4.55 2.79
N ALA A 44 -15.74 4.70 2.72
CA ALA A 44 -16.37 6.02 2.58
C ALA A 44 -16.02 6.94 3.75
N ILE A 45 -16.05 6.42 4.99
CA ILE A 45 -15.64 7.16 6.18
C ILE A 45 -14.16 7.58 6.08
N TYR A 46 -13.27 6.65 5.73
CA TYR A 46 -11.85 6.97 5.58
C TYR A 46 -11.59 8.02 4.51
N TYR A 47 -12.27 7.96 3.35
CA TYR A 47 -12.15 9.01 2.33
C TYR A 47 -12.51 10.40 2.88
N VAL A 48 -13.60 10.51 3.64
CA VAL A 48 -13.99 11.78 4.26
C VAL A 48 -12.94 12.27 5.24
N LEU A 49 -12.36 11.37 6.05
CA LEU A 49 -11.31 11.71 7.02
C LEU A 49 -9.97 12.06 6.35
N TYR A 50 -9.67 11.46 5.21
CA TYR A 50 -8.44 11.76 4.46
C TYR A 50 -8.42 13.16 3.84
N VAL A 51 -9.58 13.71 3.47
CA VAL A 51 -9.65 15.04 2.83
C VAL A 51 -8.95 16.13 3.64
N PRO A 52 -9.26 16.39 4.93
CA PRO A 52 -8.58 17.41 5.72
C PRO A 52 -7.10 17.10 5.94
N CYS A 53 -6.75 15.81 6.09
CA CYS A 53 -5.36 15.38 6.23
C CYS A 53 -4.55 15.70 4.97
N MET A 54 -5.04 15.34 3.80
CA MET A 54 -4.38 15.60 2.52
C MET A 54 -4.25 17.09 2.24
N TYR A 55 -5.28 17.89 2.58
CA TYR A 55 -5.20 19.34 2.47
C TYR A 55 -4.10 19.91 3.36
N SER A 56 -4.00 19.46 4.61
CA SER A 56 -2.95 19.88 5.54
C SER A 56 -1.55 19.49 5.04
N LEU A 57 -1.37 18.24 4.57
CA LEU A 57 -0.11 17.75 4.01
C LEU A 57 0.30 18.56 2.77
N TRP A 58 -0.65 18.81 1.86
CA TRP A 58 -0.41 19.62 0.65
C TRP A 58 0.07 21.03 0.98
N LYS A 59 -0.56 21.67 1.97
CA LYS A 59 -0.20 23.02 2.40
C LYS A 59 1.24 23.11 2.94
N HIS A 60 1.70 22.08 3.67
CA HIS A 60 3.01 22.05 4.34
C HIS A 60 4.09 21.28 3.59
N MET A 61 3.78 20.66 2.45
CA MET A 61 4.74 19.86 1.71
C MET A 61 5.94 20.64 1.15
N ARG A 62 5.88 21.97 1.12
CA ARG A 62 6.98 22.84 0.72
C ARG A 62 7.95 23.13 1.85
N ASP A 63 7.50 23.01 3.10
CA ASP A 63 8.25 23.40 4.28
C ASP A 63 9.20 22.30 4.76
N ASN A 64 8.79 21.02 4.59
CA ASN A 64 9.57 19.89 5.08
C ASN A 64 9.45 18.68 4.14
N SER A 65 10.59 17.97 3.98
CA SER A 65 10.69 16.74 3.19
C SER A 65 9.70 15.65 3.62
N CYS A 66 9.47 15.52 4.92
CA CYS A 66 8.56 14.55 5.48
C CYS A 66 7.12 14.74 4.99
N TYR A 67 6.63 15.99 4.87
CA TYR A 67 5.28 16.23 4.36
C TYR A 67 5.13 15.85 2.88
N LYS A 68 6.22 15.94 2.09
CA LYS A 68 6.22 15.45 0.70
C LYS A 68 6.05 13.95 0.64
N LEU A 69 6.78 13.21 1.51
CA LEU A 69 6.67 11.76 1.60
C LEU A 69 5.27 11.34 2.05
N LEU A 70 4.75 11.96 3.12
CA LEU A 70 3.41 11.70 3.63
C LEU A 70 2.32 12.02 2.60
N PHE A 71 2.48 13.09 1.83
CA PHE A 71 1.52 13.45 0.79
C PHE A 71 1.48 12.42 -0.34
N TYR A 72 2.66 11.94 -0.76
CA TYR A 72 2.76 10.86 -1.76
C TYR A 72 2.11 9.57 -1.25
N ILE A 73 2.46 9.14 -0.03
CA ILE A 73 1.87 7.96 0.62
C ILE A 73 0.34 8.11 0.67
N GLY A 74 -0.16 9.26 1.14
CA GLY A 74 -1.61 9.48 1.22
C GLY A 74 -2.34 9.43 -0.13
N ILE A 75 -1.70 9.82 -1.25
CA ILE A 75 -2.28 9.62 -2.60
C ILE A 75 -2.36 8.13 -2.92
N VAL A 76 -1.28 7.38 -2.64
CA VAL A 76 -1.22 5.95 -2.91
C VAL A 76 -2.21 5.19 -2.02
N ASP A 77 -2.33 5.55 -0.73
CA ASP A 77 -3.31 5.00 0.22
C ASP A 77 -4.74 5.16 -0.29
N LEU A 78 -5.09 6.35 -0.79
CA LEU A 78 -6.41 6.58 -1.37
C LEU A 78 -6.67 5.69 -2.59
N ALA A 79 -5.66 5.48 -3.44
CA ALA A 79 -5.78 4.61 -4.59
C ALA A 79 -5.95 3.13 -4.18
N ILE A 80 -5.17 2.66 -3.20
CA ILE A 80 -5.29 1.31 -2.64
C ILE A 80 -6.65 1.14 -1.96
N LEU A 81 -7.06 2.08 -1.15
CA LEU A 81 -8.33 2.04 -0.43
C LEU A 81 -9.53 1.95 -1.39
N TRP A 82 -9.45 2.62 -2.56
CA TRP A 82 -10.46 2.49 -3.60
C TRP A 82 -10.54 1.06 -4.14
N ILE A 83 -9.39 0.41 -4.39
CA ILE A 83 -9.31 -0.95 -4.93
C ILE A 83 -9.71 -1.97 -3.87
N LEU A 84 -9.05 -1.95 -2.70
CA LEU A 84 -9.27 -2.95 -1.66
C LEU A 84 -10.63 -2.78 -0.95
N GLY A 85 -11.18 -1.57 -0.96
CA GLY A 85 -12.47 -1.26 -0.37
C GLY A 85 -13.62 -1.34 -1.38
N PHE A 86 -13.81 -0.28 -2.15
CA PHE A 86 -14.99 -0.17 -3.02
C PHE A 86 -15.02 -1.22 -4.12
N PHE A 87 -13.89 -1.44 -4.81
CA PHE A 87 -13.85 -2.45 -5.87
C PHE A 87 -14.03 -3.86 -5.32
N SER A 88 -13.33 -4.23 -4.23
CA SER A 88 -13.50 -5.55 -3.60
C SER A 88 -14.91 -5.75 -3.06
N GLY A 89 -15.49 -4.73 -2.41
CA GLY A 89 -16.88 -4.77 -1.95
C GLY A 89 -17.86 -4.96 -3.10
N TRP A 90 -17.70 -4.20 -4.19
CA TRP A 90 -18.53 -4.36 -5.39
C TRP A 90 -18.38 -5.74 -6.04
N ALA A 91 -17.13 -6.23 -6.20
CA ALA A 91 -16.86 -7.53 -6.78
C ALA A 91 -17.45 -8.67 -5.95
N ASN A 92 -17.35 -8.58 -4.62
CA ASN A 92 -17.93 -9.56 -3.71
C ASN A 92 -19.47 -9.53 -3.72
N LEU A 93 -20.10 -8.35 -3.73
CA LEU A 93 -21.55 -8.23 -3.86
C LEU A 93 -22.09 -8.87 -5.15
N ARG A 94 -21.26 -8.98 -6.19
CA ARG A 94 -21.58 -9.71 -7.41
C ARG A 94 -21.14 -11.18 -7.38
N GLY A 95 -20.44 -11.61 -6.35
CA GLY A 95 -19.83 -12.94 -6.29
C GLY A 95 -18.82 -13.15 -7.42
N ALA A 96 -18.15 -12.07 -7.87
CA ALA A 96 -17.28 -12.09 -9.03
C ALA A 96 -15.89 -12.64 -8.67
N GLY A 97 -15.39 -13.59 -9.46
CA GLY A 97 -14.01 -14.03 -9.45
C GLY A 97 -13.24 -13.52 -10.67
N PHE A 98 -11.98 -13.93 -10.79
CA PHE A 98 -11.15 -13.53 -11.93
C PHE A 98 -11.85 -13.75 -13.28
N CYS A 99 -12.41 -14.93 -13.51
CA CYS A 99 -13.04 -15.29 -14.78
C CYS A 99 -14.40 -14.61 -15.05
N SER A 100 -14.97 -13.86 -14.09
CA SER A 100 -16.15 -13.02 -14.37
C SER A 100 -15.80 -11.82 -15.25
N PHE A 101 -14.64 -11.20 -15.02
CA PHE A 101 -14.15 -10.02 -15.74
C PHE A 101 -12.62 -10.10 -15.91
N PRO A 102 -12.05 -11.02 -16.73
CA PRO A 102 -10.63 -11.34 -16.72
C PRO A 102 -9.73 -10.12 -16.93
N THR A 103 -10.02 -9.33 -17.97
CA THR A 103 -9.23 -8.14 -18.30
C THR A 103 -9.29 -7.09 -17.18
N LEU A 104 -10.49 -6.79 -16.68
CA LEU A 104 -10.66 -5.82 -15.60
C LEU A 104 -9.93 -6.25 -14.34
N MET A 105 -10.12 -7.51 -13.91
CA MET A 105 -9.47 -8.07 -12.72
C MET A 105 -7.94 -8.08 -12.84
N TYR A 106 -7.43 -8.36 -14.05
CA TYR A 106 -5.99 -8.34 -14.32
C TYR A 106 -5.40 -6.93 -14.15
N PHE A 107 -6.02 -5.91 -14.73
CA PHE A 107 -5.54 -4.53 -14.62
C PHE A 107 -5.70 -3.97 -13.21
N VAL A 108 -6.83 -4.20 -12.56
CA VAL A 108 -7.07 -3.74 -11.18
C VAL A 108 -6.11 -4.45 -10.21
N GLY A 109 -5.88 -5.74 -10.40
CA GLY A 109 -4.92 -6.49 -9.59
C GLY A 109 -3.47 -6.04 -9.81
N THR A 110 -3.10 -5.69 -11.05
CA THR A 110 -1.79 -5.08 -11.32
C THR A 110 -1.66 -3.73 -10.60
N ALA A 111 -2.69 -2.89 -10.66
CA ALA A 111 -2.71 -1.61 -9.97
C ALA A 111 -2.63 -1.77 -8.45
N ALA A 112 -3.37 -2.72 -7.87
CA ALA A 112 -3.32 -3.04 -6.44
C ALA A 112 -1.90 -3.40 -5.98
N LEU A 113 -1.24 -4.32 -6.70
CA LEU A 113 0.14 -4.70 -6.39
C LEU A 113 1.12 -3.54 -6.56
N THR A 114 0.95 -2.74 -7.63
CA THR A 114 1.81 -1.58 -7.90
C THR A 114 1.72 -0.54 -6.79
N PHE A 115 0.51 -0.20 -6.35
CA PHE A 115 0.32 0.76 -5.26
C PHE A 115 0.83 0.21 -3.94
N TRP A 116 0.62 -1.07 -3.64
CA TRP A 116 1.19 -1.73 -2.47
C TRP A 116 2.72 -1.61 -2.40
N ILE A 117 3.41 -1.85 -3.51
CA ILE A 117 4.87 -1.72 -3.61
C ILE A 117 5.31 -0.26 -3.49
N ALA A 118 4.57 0.68 -4.09
CA ALA A 118 4.84 2.11 -3.99
C ALA A 118 4.72 2.61 -2.55
N GLU A 119 3.64 2.23 -1.85
CA GLU A 119 3.36 2.56 -0.46
C GLU A 119 4.46 2.01 0.46
N SER A 120 4.66 0.70 0.46
CA SER A 120 5.60 0.03 1.37
C SER A 120 7.05 0.51 1.20
N SER A 121 7.47 0.79 -0.04
CA SER A 121 8.78 1.38 -0.30
C SER A 121 8.89 2.84 0.17
N ALA A 122 7.83 3.64 -0.02
CA ALA A 122 7.79 5.03 0.45
C ALA A 122 7.74 5.12 1.98
N ASP A 123 7.06 4.17 2.65
CA ASP A 123 7.05 4.06 4.11
C ASP A 123 8.43 3.77 4.68
N LEU A 124 9.20 2.87 4.03
CA LEU A 124 10.60 2.63 4.43
C LEU A 124 11.46 3.90 4.27
N VAL A 125 11.28 4.65 3.18
CA VAL A 125 11.99 5.91 2.95
C VAL A 125 11.57 6.95 3.99
N LEU A 126 10.29 7.02 4.36
CA LEU A 126 9.79 7.89 5.41
C LEU A 126 10.38 7.53 6.78
N ALA A 127 10.35 6.24 7.14
CA ALA A 127 10.95 5.76 8.39
C ALA A 127 12.44 6.08 8.45
N PHE A 128 13.17 5.88 7.35
CA PHE A 128 14.58 6.23 7.22
C PHE A 128 14.83 7.74 7.35
N ASN A 129 14.03 8.58 6.68
CA ASN A 129 14.10 10.03 6.81
C ASN A 129 13.93 10.46 8.28
N ARG A 130 12.90 9.94 8.97
CA ARG A 130 12.63 10.26 10.37
C ARG A 130 13.76 9.81 11.32
N CYS A 131 14.28 8.61 11.08
CA CYS A 131 15.41 8.11 11.86
C CYS A 131 16.66 9.00 11.69
N LEU A 132 16.99 9.38 10.45
CA LEU A 132 18.11 10.25 10.17
C LEU A 132 17.95 11.67 10.73
N ASP A 133 16.76 12.24 10.70
CA ASP A 133 16.47 13.56 11.27
C ASP A 133 16.82 13.61 12.76
N LEU A 134 16.61 12.49 13.47
CA LEU A 134 16.91 12.41 14.90
C LEU A 134 18.36 11.99 15.19
N VAL A 135 18.90 11.01 14.44
CA VAL A 135 20.22 10.41 14.71
C VAL A 135 21.34 11.25 14.10
N CYS A 136 21.20 11.69 12.87
CA CYS A 136 22.21 12.38 12.08
C CYS A 136 21.60 13.50 11.21
N PRO A 137 21.18 14.64 11.79
CA PRO A 137 20.47 15.72 11.07
C PRO A 137 21.24 16.25 9.85
N ARG A 138 22.58 16.27 9.90
CA ARG A 138 23.41 16.69 8.77
C ARG A 138 23.24 15.78 7.54
N PHE A 139 23.20 14.46 7.75
CA PHE A 139 22.99 13.49 6.68
C PHE A 139 21.54 13.55 6.17
N SER A 140 20.56 13.71 7.04
CA SER A 140 19.19 13.93 6.63
C SER A 140 19.07 15.12 5.71
N HIS A 141 19.64 16.25 6.08
CA HIS A 141 19.64 17.45 5.22
C HIS A 141 20.33 17.20 3.87
N ILE A 142 21.44 16.44 3.85
CA ILE A 142 22.11 16.11 2.59
C ILE A 142 21.25 15.23 1.70
N LEU A 143 20.53 14.24 2.24
CA LEU A 143 19.78 13.25 1.46
C LEU A 143 18.37 13.71 1.08
N PHE A 144 17.72 14.55 1.89
CA PHE A 144 16.31 14.89 1.76
C PHE A 144 16.02 16.37 1.52
N SER A 145 17.03 17.26 1.44
CA SER A 145 16.77 18.69 1.20
C SER A 145 16.30 18.97 -0.23
N GLY A 146 15.39 19.92 -0.36
CA GLY A 146 14.94 20.47 -1.65
C GLY A 146 14.34 19.43 -2.59
N HIS A 147 14.95 19.26 -3.78
CA HIS A 147 14.50 18.32 -4.81
C HIS A 147 14.91 16.86 -4.54
N ARG A 148 15.81 16.60 -3.61
CA ARG A 148 16.31 15.24 -3.36
C ARG A 148 15.24 14.29 -2.83
N THR A 149 14.30 14.79 -2.04
CA THR A 149 13.12 14.02 -1.64
C THR A 149 12.31 13.53 -2.85
N SER A 150 12.18 14.36 -3.88
CA SER A 150 11.46 13.96 -5.10
C SER A 150 12.20 12.87 -5.88
N LEU A 151 13.54 12.77 -5.76
CA LEU A 151 14.31 11.66 -6.34
C LEU A 151 14.00 10.34 -5.61
N TRP A 152 13.86 10.37 -4.29
CA TRP A 152 13.43 9.20 -3.52
C TRP A 152 12.03 8.73 -3.94
N LEU A 153 11.08 9.67 -4.08
CA LEU A 153 9.73 9.36 -4.55
C LEU A 153 9.73 8.82 -5.99
N ALA A 154 10.55 9.39 -6.86
CA ALA A 154 10.74 8.86 -8.22
C ALA A 154 11.32 7.44 -8.19
N GLY A 155 12.27 7.17 -7.31
CA GLY A 155 12.82 5.82 -7.11
C GLY A 155 11.76 4.81 -6.68
N CYS A 156 10.93 5.15 -5.68
CA CYS A 156 9.80 4.33 -5.25
C CYS A 156 8.80 4.09 -6.40
N SER A 157 8.47 5.14 -7.15
CA SER A 157 7.54 5.03 -8.29
C SER A 157 8.10 4.18 -9.42
N LEU A 158 9.38 4.30 -9.74
CA LEU A 158 10.06 3.47 -10.75
C LEU A 158 10.13 2.00 -10.32
N TYR A 159 10.40 1.76 -9.04
CA TYR A 159 10.38 0.41 -8.47
C TYR A 159 8.98 -0.21 -8.56
N ALA A 160 7.94 0.54 -8.20
CA ALA A 160 6.56 0.09 -8.34
C ALA A 160 6.17 -0.14 -9.81
N MET A 161 6.64 0.71 -10.74
CA MET A 161 6.43 0.55 -12.18
C MET A 161 7.09 -0.72 -12.71
N PHE A 162 8.28 -1.07 -12.24
CA PHE A 162 8.92 -2.35 -12.56
C PHE A 162 8.00 -3.53 -12.20
N TRP A 163 7.35 -3.49 -11.03
CA TRP A 163 6.38 -4.52 -10.64
C TRP A 163 5.16 -4.55 -11.55
N ALA A 164 4.61 -3.39 -11.90
CA ALA A 164 3.49 -3.29 -12.84
C ALA A 164 3.82 -3.94 -14.19
N LEU A 165 5.03 -3.73 -14.69
CA LEU A 165 5.42 -4.19 -16.03
C LEU A 165 5.78 -5.68 -16.05
N PHE A 166 6.57 -6.16 -15.10
CA PHE A 166 7.23 -7.47 -15.20
C PHE A 166 6.66 -8.54 -14.28
N MET A 167 5.89 -8.17 -13.25
CA MET A 167 5.38 -9.14 -12.27
C MET A 167 3.94 -9.54 -12.57
N LYS A 168 3.56 -10.76 -12.14
CA LYS A 168 2.19 -11.25 -12.22
C LYS A 168 1.34 -10.52 -11.18
N PRO A 169 0.11 -10.12 -11.54
CA PRO A 169 -0.77 -9.41 -10.61
C PRO A 169 -1.33 -10.29 -9.51
N VAL A 170 -1.81 -9.66 -8.45
CA VAL A 170 -2.75 -10.29 -7.52
C VAL A 170 -4.15 -10.21 -8.10
N LEU A 171 -4.97 -11.23 -7.88
CA LEU A 171 -6.30 -11.33 -8.46
C LEU A 171 -7.34 -11.59 -7.37
N TYR A 172 -8.51 -11.00 -7.54
CA TYR A 172 -9.57 -11.08 -6.54
C TYR A 172 -10.36 -12.38 -6.63
N SER A 173 -10.59 -13.01 -5.48
CA SER A 173 -11.51 -14.14 -5.33
C SER A 173 -12.63 -13.79 -4.35
N SER A 174 -13.86 -13.83 -4.82
CA SER A 174 -15.03 -13.60 -3.97
C SER A 174 -15.29 -14.73 -2.98
N ILE A 175 -14.88 -15.97 -3.29
CA ILE A 175 -15.04 -17.13 -2.39
C ILE A 175 -14.29 -16.93 -1.08
N TYR A 176 -13.09 -16.33 -1.15
CA TYR A 176 -12.25 -16.07 0.03
C TYR A 176 -12.22 -14.60 0.45
N PHE A 177 -12.99 -13.75 -0.22
CA PHE A 177 -13.02 -12.31 0.04
C PHE A 177 -11.60 -11.70 0.11
N GLY A 178 -10.74 -12.05 -0.86
CA GLY A 178 -9.32 -11.67 -0.81
C GLY A 178 -8.61 -11.64 -2.15
N TRP A 179 -7.37 -11.17 -2.11
CA TRP A 179 -6.48 -11.03 -3.26
C TRP A 179 -5.38 -12.09 -3.22
N PHE A 180 -5.19 -12.80 -4.31
CA PHE A 180 -4.27 -13.93 -4.42
C PHE A 180 -3.52 -13.89 -5.74
N PHE A 181 -2.31 -14.43 -5.79
CA PHE A 181 -1.58 -14.57 -7.06
C PHE A 181 -2.20 -15.64 -7.96
N TYR A 182 -2.73 -16.71 -7.36
CA TYR A 182 -3.40 -17.78 -8.11
C TYR A 182 -4.81 -17.36 -8.53
N PRO A 183 -5.11 -17.26 -9.87
CA PRO A 183 -6.36 -16.72 -10.37
C PRO A 183 -7.58 -17.58 -10.07
N PHE A 184 -7.41 -18.88 -9.88
CA PHE A 184 -8.49 -19.86 -9.78
C PHE A 184 -8.71 -20.38 -8.35
N ILE A 185 -8.19 -19.65 -7.35
CA ILE A 185 -8.32 -20.07 -5.95
C ILE A 185 -9.80 -20.18 -5.54
N GLY A 186 -10.16 -21.36 -5.01
CA GLY A 186 -11.54 -21.68 -4.65
C GLY A 186 -12.41 -22.16 -5.83
N TYR A 187 -11.95 -22.00 -7.07
CA TYR A 187 -12.68 -22.37 -8.29
C TYR A 187 -12.12 -23.64 -8.95
N ARG A 188 -10.82 -23.86 -8.87
CA ARG A 188 -10.15 -25.10 -9.34
C ARG A 188 -9.36 -25.72 -8.22
N THR A 189 -9.41 -27.05 -8.15
CA THR A 189 -8.51 -27.86 -7.31
C THR A 189 -7.32 -28.25 -8.18
N GLY A 190 -6.17 -27.65 -7.96
CA GLY A 190 -4.93 -27.95 -8.71
C GLY A 190 -3.69 -27.52 -7.92
N ASP A 191 -2.57 -28.18 -8.22
CA ASP A 191 -1.29 -27.95 -7.53
C ASP A 191 -0.42 -26.87 -8.18
N ASP A 192 -0.99 -26.14 -9.17
CA ASP A 192 -0.26 -25.19 -10.03
C ASP A 192 -0.01 -23.83 -9.36
N GLN A 193 -0.29 -23.68 -8.06
CA GLN A 193 -0.16 -22.41 -7.33
C GLN A 193 1.27 -21.85 -7.39
N HIS A 194 2.28 -22.71 -7.38
CA HIS A 194 3.70 -22.32 -7.40
C HIS A 194 4.09 -21.56 -8.68
N GLU A 195 3.42 -21.80 -9.80
CA GLU A 195 3.70 -21.08 -11.05
C GLU A 195 3.39 -19.59 -10.97
N TYR A 196 2.49 -19.18 -10.07
CA TYR A 196 2.04 -17.80 -9.90
C TYR A 196 2.77 -17.05 -8.79
N GLU A 197 3.48 -17.78 -7.92
CA GLU A 197 4.21 -17.17 -6.81
C GLU A 197 5.49 -16.46 -7.27
N HIS A 198 5.79 -15.34 -6.64
CA HIS A 198 7.02 -14.60 -6.85
C HIS A 198 7.90 -14.63 -5.60
N TRP A 199 9.10 -15.22 -5.72
CA TRP A 199 10.09 -15.17 -4.65
C TRP A 199 10.48 -13.72 -4.30
N LEU A 200 10.52 -12.82 -5.31
CA LEU A 200 10.84 -11.42 -5.12
C LEU A 200 9.81 -10.70 -4.24
N HIS A 201 8.50 -11.04 -4.38
CA HIS A 201 7.46 -10.52 -3.50
C HIS A 201 7.68 -10.97 -2.05
N LYS A 202 7.98 -12.25 -1.84
CA LYS A 202 8.30 -12.78 -0.50
C LYS A 202 9.52 -12.06 0.12
N VAL A 203 10.57 -11.81 -0.67
CA VAL A 203 11.76 -11.07 -0.22
C VAL A 203 11.42 -9.62 0.11
N HIS A 204 10.62 -8.96 -0.72
CA HIS A 204 10.17 -7.59 -0.47
C HIS A 204 9.36 -7.50 0.83
N ASP A 205 8.37 -8.35 1.03
CA ASP A 205 7.53 -8.35 2.23
C ASP A 205 8.35 -8.64 3.49
N ILE A 206 9.26 -9.62 3.43
CA ILE A 206 10.17 -9.92 4.55
C ILE A 206 11.06 -8.70 4.84
N ALA A 207 11.63 -8.08 3.82
CA ALA A 207 12.47 -6.91 3.98
C ALA A 207 11.69 -5.75 4.65
N VAL A 208 10.48 -5.45 4.18
CA VAL A 208 9.62 -4.41 4.78
C VAL A 208 9.25 -4.77 6.21
N ALA A 209 8.85 -6.03 6.46
CA ALA A 209 8.44 -6.50 7.79
C ALA A 209 9.56 -6.43 8.84
N PHE A 210 10.83 -6.56 8.43
CA PHE A 210 11.97 -6.47 9.35
C PHE A 210 12.60 -5.07 9.39
N LEU A 211 12.77 -4.43 8.24
CA LEU A 211 13.47 -3.13 8.17
C LEU A 211 12.66 -2.01 8.82
N SER A 212 11.35 -1.98 8.59
CA SER A 212 10.50 -0.92 9.13
C SER A 212 10.51 -0.91 10.67
N PRO A 213 10.20 -2.02 11.38
CA PRO A 213 10.29 -2.06 12.84
C PRO A 213 11.71 -1.80 13.36
N LEU A 214 12.75 -2.29 12.67
CA LEU A 214 14.14 -2.06 13.09
C LEU A 214 14.48 -0.57 13.06
N ILE A 215 14.11 0.16 12.01
CA ILE A 215 14.35 1.60 11.90
C ILE A 215 13.59 2.35 13.01
N TYR A 216 12.32 1.98 13.27
CA TYR A 216 11.53 2.58 14.33
C TYR A 216 12.07 2.25 15.74
N LEU A 217 12.63 1.06 15.96
CA LEU A 217 13.31 0.73 17.22
C LEU A 217 14.55 1.59 17.45
N ILE A 218 15.37 1.81 16.41
CA ILE A 218 16.53 2.71 16.48
C ILE A 218 16.07 4.14 16.79
N PHE A 219 15.04 4.63 16.10
CA PHE A 219 14.43 5.93 16.35
C PHE A 219 13.95 6.06 17.80
N ALA A 220 13.18 5.10 18.28
CA ALA A 220 12.64 5.09 19.64
C ALA A 220 13.74 5.03 20.70
N ALA A 221 14.76 4.18 20.50
CA ALA A 221 15.91 4.08 21.41
C ALA A 221 16.69 5.40 21.50
N LYS A 222 16.94 6.05 20.37
CA LYS A 222 17.60 7.35 20.31
C LYS A 222 16.77 8.44 20.98
N LEU A 223 15.48 8.49 20.67
CA LEU A 223 14.56 9.43 21.30
C LEU A 223 14.55 9.26 22.81
N PHE A 224 14.44 8.02 23.31
CA PHE A 224 14.43 7.72 24.73
C PHE A 224 15.75 8.08 25.42
N TYR A 225 16.89 7.86 24.74
CA TYR A 225 18.22 8.28 25.24
C TYR A 225 18.29 9.80 25.37
N ASP A 226 17.87 10.54 24.35
CA ASP A 226 17.92 12.01 24.35
C ASP A 226 16.96 12.61 25.41
N LEU A 227 15.79 11.99 25.60
CA LEU A 227 14.85 12.32 26.67
C LEU A 227 15.45 12.18 28.06
N ARG A 228 16.18 11.09 28.33
CA ARG A 228 16.85 10.86 29.62
C ARG A 228 17.99 11.86 29.85
N LYS A 229 18.72 12.18 28.80
CA LYS A 229 19.87 13.06 28.87
C LYS A 229 19.48 14.53 29.09
N ASN A 230 18.41 15.00 28.48
CA ASN A 230 18.04 16.42 28.45
C ASN A 230 16.58 16.66 28.83
N ARG A 231 16.19 16.34 30.06
CA ARG A 231 14.82 16.65 30.56
C ARG A 231 14.40 18.11 30.35
N ARG A 232 15.31 19.07 30.32
CA ARG A 232 15.02 20.50 30.12
C ARG A 232 14.91 20.95 28.65
N GLN A 233 15.48 20.22 27.68
CA GLN A 233 15.34 20.52 26.24
C GLN A 233 14.15 19.80 25.61
N PHE A 234 13.49 18.96 26.37
CA PHE A 234 12.36 18.14 25.91
C PHE A 234 11.18 18.99 25.42
N ASP A 235 10.86 20.07 26.12
CA ASP A 235 9.73 20.95 25.76
C ASP A 235 9.92 21.63 24.39
N VAL A 236 11.16 21.86 23.96
CA VAL A 236 11.46 22.48 22.66
C VAL A 236 11.44 21.43 21.54
N VAL A 237 12.05 20.28 21.73
CA VAL A 237 12.12 19.20 20.72
C VAL A 237 10.75 18.54 20.54
N PHE A 238 9.97 18.39 21.60
CA PHE A 238 8.58 17.92 21.53
C PHE A 238 7.64 18.95 20.90
N SER A 239 7.90 20.24 21.10
CA SER A 239 7.17 21.34 20.44
C SER A 239 7.38 21.32 18.91
N GLU A 240 8.59 21.06 18.43
CA GLU A 240 8.87 21.06 16.98
C GLU A 240 8.56 19.73 16.29
N MET A 241 8.84 18.59 16.93
CA MET A 241 8.53 17.25 16.39
C MET A 241 7.13 16.77 16.76
N GLY A 242 6.67 17.04 17.97
CA GLY A 242 5.33 16.69 18.45
C GLY A 242 4.24 17.59 17.88
N ALA A 243 4.52 18.85 17.57
CA ALA A 243 3.55 19.73 16.88
C ALA A 243 3.23 19.22 15.46
N VAL A 244 4.14 18.50 14.83
CA VAL A 244 3.91 17.87 13.51
C VAL A 244 3.14 16.57 13.64
N GLN A 245 3.49 15.71 14.59
CA GLN A 245 2.77 14.44 14.80
C GLN A 245 1.47 14.60 15.61
N ILE A 246 1.45 15.48 16.60
CA ILE A 246 0.25 15.76 17.41
C ILE A 246 -0.76 16.61 16.66
N ARG A 247 -0.37 17.47 15.72
CA ARG A 247 -1.35 18.17 14.87
C ARG A 247 -2.10 17.23 13.94
N VAL A 248 -1.50 16.13 13.52
CA VAL A 248 -2.23 15.06 12.79
C VAL A 248 -3.19 14.34 13.74
N ILE A 249 -2.82 14.12 15.01
CA ILE A 249 -3.66 13.45 16.01
C ILE A 249 -4.73 14.41 16.59
N ILE A 250 -4.42 15.69 16.85
CA ILE A 250 -5.35 16.68 17.44
C ILE A 250 -6.38 17.18 16.41
N VAL A 251 -6.17 17.02 15.13
CA VAL A 251 -7.24 17.22 14.14
C VAL A 251 -8.35 16.17 14.33
N PHE A 252 -8.04 14.99 14.84
CA PHE A 252 -9.04 13.97 15.19
C PHE A 252 -9.76 14.20 16.53
N ASP A 253 -9.22 15.02 17.43
CA ASP A 253 -9.80 15.25 18.77
C ASP A 253 -10.68 16.54 18.83
N LYS A 254 -10.84 17.25 17.71
CA LYS A 254 -11.69 18.46 17.58
C LYS A 254 -12.85 18.31 16.59
N PHE A 255 -13.15 17.08 16.17
CA PHE A 255 -14.36 16.69 15.47
C PHE A 255 -15.02 15.50 16.19
#